data_e456893b6aec3c6bc035a73d0d8dec2b
#
_entry.id   e456893b6aec3c6bc035a73d0d8dec2b
#
_cell.length_a   1.000
_cell.length_b   1.000
_cell.length_c   1.000
_cell.angle_alpha   90.00
_cell.angle_beta   90.00
_cell.angle_gamma   90.00
#
_symmetry.space_group_name_H-M   'P 1'
#
loop_
_entity.id
_entity.type
_entity.pdbx_description
1 polymer ?
#
loop_
_entity_poly.entity_id
_entity_poly.type
_entity_poly.pdbx_seq_one_letter_code
_entity_poly.pdbx_strand_id
1 'polypeptide(L)'
;VFGWETHMPFWAWTIVPYWSIDLLYGFSLLLPNSRHELKQHALRLLSAQVIAVSCFLIWPLRFTFERPELDGVFGWLFAVLAGFDKPFNQAPSLHIALLVILWVMYQRHTQGLWRWLVHGWFALIGISVLTTYQHHFIDLPTGALAGWICVWLWPVEHPSPLLNARLTRDSKRWRLGLRYGLGALALVMLAVSLGGAWLWLLWPAVSLGLIK
;
A
#
# COMPACT_ATOMS: atom_id res chain seq x y z
N VAL A 1 1.36 1.68 -17.68
CA VAL A 1 0.82 0.35 -18.06
C VAL A 1 1.95 -0.44 -18.70
N PHE A 2 2.19 -1.65 -18.20
CA PHE A 2 3.17 -2.55 -18.80
C PHE A 2 2.50 -3.41 -19.87
N GLY A 3 3.23 -3.76 -20.93
CA GLY A 3 2.66 -4.55 -22.04
C GLY A 3 2.07 -5.90 -21.62
N TRP A 4 2.58 -6.53 -20.57
CA TRP A 4 2.06 -7.80 -20.05
C TRP A 4 0.73 -7.65 -19.28
N GLU A 5 0.39 -6.46 -18.77
CA GLU A 5 -0.86 -6.21 -18.04
C GLU A 5 -2.09 -6.42 -18.94
N THR A 6 -1.95 -6.26 -20.25
CA THR A 6 -3.03 -6.52 -21.21
C THR A 6 -3.42 -7.99 -21.28
N HIS A 7 -2.57 -8.90 -20.79
CA HIS A 7 -2.82 -10.35 -20.75
C HIS A 7 -3.33 -10.81 -19.38
N MET A 8 -3.54 -9.88 -18.43
CA MET A 8 -4.07 -10.26 -17.13
C MET A 8 -5.52 -10.70 -17.24
N PRO A 9 -5.87 -11.84 -16.63
CA PRO A 9 -7.25 -12.31 -16.67
C PRO A 9 -8.14 -11.47 -15.77
N PHE A 10 -9.34 -11.16 -16.25
CA PHE A 10 -10.40 -10.63 -15.42
C PHE A 10 -11.15 -11.78 -14.73
N TRP A 11 -11.20 -11.79 -13.40
CA TRP A 11 -11.92 -12.79 -12.61
C TRP A 11 -12.98 -12.11 -11.74
N ALA A 12 -14.24 -12.15 -12.20
CA ALA A 12 -15.33 -11.46 -11.51
C ALA A 12 -15.51 -11.88 -10.05
N TRP A 13 -15.31 -13.16 -9.70
CA TRP A 13 -15.45 -13.67 -8.35
C TRP A 13 -14.45 -13.07 -7.35
N THR A 14 -13.33 -12.54 -7.83
CA THR A 14 -12.31 -11.93 -6.97
C THR A 14 -12.75 -10.59 -6.38
N ILE A 15 -13.91 -10.06 -6.79
CA ILE A 15 -14.56 -8.93 -6.11
C ILE A 15 -14.88 -9.25 -4.64
N VAL A 16 -15.10 -10.52 -4.31
CA VAL A 16 -15.42 -10.95 -2.93
C VAL A 16 -14.21 -10.74 -2.00
N PRO A 17 -13.02 -11.32 -2.27
CA PRO A 17 -11.84 -10.98 -1.47
C PRO A 17 -11.49 -9.48 -1.56
N TYR A 18 -11.66 -8.82 -2.69
CA TYR A 18 -11.44 -7.38 -2.84
C TYR A 18 -12.24 -6.59 -1.80
N TRP A 19 -13.54 -6.80 -1.72
CA TRP A 19 -14.42 -6.11 -0.77
C TRP A 19 -14.24 -6.53 0.69
N SER A 20 -13.75 -7.75 0.92
CA SER A 20 -13.56 -8.24 2.29
C SER A 20 -12.57 -7.40 3.10
N ILE A 21 -11.75 -6.58 2.45
CA ILE A 21 -10.83 -5.67 3.14
C ILE A 21 -11.56 -4.66 4.01
N ASP A 22 -12.75 -4.20 3.60
CA ASP A 22 -13.54 -3.22 4.36
C ASP A 22 -14.04 -3.82 5.68
N LEU A 23 -14.48 -5.08 5.64
CA LEU A 23 -14.83 -5.83 6.85
C LEU A 23 -13.61 -6.06 7.75
N LEU A 24 -12.50 -6.48 7.14
CA LEU A 24 -11.25 -6.70 7.88
C LEU A 24 -10.71 -5.41 8.46
N TYR A 25 -10.89 -4.27 7.77
CA TYR A 25 -10.56 -2.94 8.29
C TYR A 25 -11.36 -2.65 9.57
N GLY A 26 -12.68 -2.83 9.54
CA GLY A 26 -13.53 -2.63 10.72
C GLY A 26 -13.14 -3.54 11.88
N PHE A 27 -12.99 -4.83 11.64
CA PHE A 27 -12.58 -5.79 12.65
C PHE A 27 -11.17 -5.58 13.19
N SER A 28 -10.26 -5.01 12.39
CA SER A 28 -8.89 -4.73 12.82
C SER A 28 -8.80 -3.77 14.02
N LEU A 29 -9.81 -2.93 14.21
CA LEU A 29 -9.89 -2.01 15.35
C LEU A 29 -10.25 -2.72 16.67
N LEU A 30 -10.74 -3.94 16.59
CA LEU A 30 -11.11 -4.78 17.75
C LEU A 30 -9.98 -5.73 18.18
N LEU A 31 -8.91 -5.86 17.37
CA LEU A 31 -7.79 -6.76 17.66
C LEU A 31 -6.79 -6.25 18.71
N PRO A 32 -6.51 -4.92 18.81
CA PRO A 32 -5.50 -4.42 19.71
C PRO A 32 -5.73 -4.80 21.16
N ASN A 33 -4.68 -5.27 21.84
CA ASN A 33 -4.73 -5.66 23.26
C ASN A 33 -4.52 -4.47 24.21
N SER A 34 -4.17 -3.29 23.72
CA SER A 34 -3.93 -2.10 24.50
C SER A 34 -4.38 -0.81 23.79
N ARG A 35 -4.66 0.23 24.59
CA ARG A 35 -4.97 1.56 24.04
C ARG A 35 -3.80 2.14 23.21
N HIS A 36 -2.58 1.82 23.58
CA HIS A 36 -1.41 2.24 22.83
C HIS A 36 -1.38 1.60 21.44
N GLU A 37 -1.55 0.28 21.36
CA GLU A 37 -1.60 -0.45 20.10
C GLU A 37 -2.74 0.03 19.21
N LEU A 38 -3.94 0.22 19.76
CA LEU A 38 -5.09 0.78 19.05
C LEU A 38 -4.76 2.18 18.47
N LYS A 39 -4.15 3.05 19.27
CA LYS A 39 -3.74 4.38 18.81
C LYS A 39 -2.73 4.30 17.66
N GLN A 40 -1.71 3.44 17.77
CA GLN A 40 -0.72 3.29 16.70
C GLN A 40 -1.36 2.73 15.43
N HIS A 41 -2.24 1.74 15.56
CA HIS A 41 -2.97 1.18 14.43
C HIS A 41 -3.86 2.23 13.75
N ALA A 42 -4.65 2.99 14.50
CA ALA A 42 -5.48 4.08 13.98
C ALA A 42 -4.64 5.15 13.25
N LEU A 43 -3.47 5.52 13.80
CA LEU A 43 -2.56 6.45 13.16
C LEU A 43 -1.97 5.91 11.85
N ARG A 44 -1.67 4.60 11.77
CA ARG A 44 -1.26 3.95 10.51
C ARG A 44 -2.34 4.08 9.44
N LEU A 45 -3.58 3.70 9.79
CA LEU A 45 -4.72 3.76 8.88
C LEU A 45 -4.99 5.19 8.40
N LEU A 46 -5.00 6.16 9.31
CA LEU A 46 -5.20 7.58 8.98
C LEU A 46 -4.06 8.10 8.09
N SER A 47 -2.81 7.78 8.42
CA SER A 47 -1.66 8.23 7.63
C SER A 47 -1.69 7.67 6.20
N ALA A 48 -2.10 6.40 6.01
CA ALA A 48 -2.26 5.80 4.69
C ALA A 48 -3.31 6.55 3.85
N GLN A 49 -4.44 6.92 4.46
CA GLN A 49 -5.48 7.70 3.79
C GLN A 49 -4.97 9.09 3.41
N VAL A 50 -4.29 9.79 4.34
CA VAL A 50 -3.73 11.12 4.07
C VAL A 50 -2.71 11.06 2.93
N ILE A 51 -1.81 10.09 2.93
CA ILE A 51 -0.81 9.92 1.86
C ILE A 51 -1.50 9.66 0.52
N ALA A 52 -2.40 8.67 0.47
CA ALA A 52 -3.05 8.27 -0.77
C ALA A 52 -3.93 9.40 -1.34
N VAL A 53 -4.80 10.01 -0.51
CA VAL A 53 -5.68 11.10 -0.95
C VAL A 53 -4.87 12.31 -1.41
N SER A 54 -3.77 12.66 -0.72
CA SER A 54 -2.89 13.74 -1.17
C SER A 54 -2.31 13.46 -2.56
N CYS A 55 -1.86 12.22 -2.82
CA CYS A 55 -1.36 11.81 -4.13
C CYS A 55 -2.46 11.87 -5.20
N PHE A 56 -3.67 11.41 -4.90
CA PHE A 56 -4.80 11.44 -5.85
C PHE A 56 -5.19 12.87 -6.23
N LEU A 57 -5.11 13.81 -5.29
CA LEU A 57 -5.40 15.22 -5.57
C LEU A 57 -4.30 15.89 -6.40
N ILE A 58 -3.03 15.51 -6.19
CA ILE A 58 -1.89 16.09 -6.90
C ILE A 58 -1.73 15.47 -8.30
N TRP A 59 -1.92 14.14 -8.40
CA TRP A 59 -1.80 13.36 -9.62
C TRP A 59 -3.00 12.43 -9.80
N PRO A 60 -4.12 12.92 -10.37
CA PRO A 60 -5.33 12.12 -10.57
C PRO A 60 -5.13 11.12 -11.73
N LEU A 61 -4.43 10.02 -11.47
CA LEU A 61 -4.23 8.96 -12.44
C LEU A 61 -5.51 8.16 -12.61
N ARG A 62 -5.79 7.74 -13.86
CA ARG A 62 -6.98 6.98 -14.20
C ARG A 62 -6.64 5.57 -14.64
N PHE A 63 -7.48 4.61 -14.20
CA PHE A 63 -7.46 3.25 -14.72
C PHE A 63 -7.93 3.22 -16.18
N THR A 64 -7.26 2.42 -17.02
CA THR A 64 -7.43 2.46 -18.48
C THR A 64 -8.04 1.21 -19.11
N PHE A 65 -8.12 0.08 -18.38
CA PHE A 65 -8.74 -1.12 -18.93
C PHE A 65 -10.26 -1.07 -18.74
N GLU A 66 -10.99 -1.51 -19.77
CA GLU A 66 -12.43 -1.66 -19.70
C GLU A 66 -12.77 -3.01 -19.07
N ARG A 67 -13.72 -2.99 -18.14
CA ARG A 67 -14.25 -4.21 -17.53
C ARG A 67 -15.30 -4.81 -18.45
N PRO A 68 -15.35 -6.14 -18.57
CA PRO A 68 -16.46 -6.81 -19.23
C PRO A 68 -17.79 -6.48 -18.52
N GLU A 69 -18.87 -6.40 -19.29
CA GLU A 69 -20.22 -6.34 -18.74
C GLU A 69 -20.53 -7.64 -17.99
N LEU A 70 -21.11 -7.52 -16.82
CA LEU A 70 -21.40 -8.64 -15.94
C LEU A 70 -22.86 -8.61 -15.48
N ASP A 71 -23.47 -9.79 -15.51
CA ASP A 71 -24.80 -10.02 -14.96
C ASP A 71 -24.76 -10.68 -13.57
N GLY A 72 -25.91 -10.76 -12.93
CA GLY A 72 -26.08 -11.48 -11.66
C GLY A 72 -25.39 -10.81 -10.47
N VAL A 73 -25.01 -11.61 -9.47
CA VAL A 73 -24.49 -11.12 -8.19
C VAL A 73 -23.18 -10.33 -8.36
N PHE A 74 -22.28 -10.82 -9.20
CA PHE A 74 -21.01 -10.13 -9.43
C PHE A 74 -21.23 -8.80 -10.17
N GLY A 75 -22.11 -8.76 -11.16
CA GLY A 75 -22.47 -7.51 -11.85
C GLY A 75 -23.03 -6.47 -10.86
N TRP A 76 -23.91 -6.89 -9.97
CA TRP A 76 -24.43 -6.02 -8.90
C TRP A 76 -23.32 -5.52 -7.97
N LEU A 77 -22.39 -6.39 -7.51
CA LEU A 77 -21.26 -5.98 -6.66
C LEU A 77 -20.37 -4.94 -7.36
N PHE A 78 -20.06 -5.15 -8.65
CA PHE A 78 -19.27 -4.17 -9.40
C PHE A 78 -20.03 -2.86 -9.65
N ALA A 79 -21.36 -2.90 -9.85
CA ALA A 79 -22.17 -1.70 -9.98
C ALA A 79 -22.19 -0.88 -8.67
N VAL A 80 -22.33 -1.54 -7.53
CA VAL A 80 -22.23 -0.90 -6.21
C VAL A 80 -20.85 -0.28 -6.01
N LEU A 81 -19.77 -1.02 -6.33
CA LEU A 81 -18.40 -0.51 -6.23
C LEU A 81 -18.20 0.76 -7.07
N ALA A 82 -18.65 0.76 -8.33
CA ALA A 82 -18.54 1.91 -9.22
C ALA A 82 -19.32 3.15 -8.73
N GLY A 83 -20.29 2.96 -7.84
CA GLY A 83 -21.06 4.05 -7.24
C GLY A 83 -20.22 4.95 -6.33
N PHE A 84 -19.28 4.38 -5.60
CA PHE A 84 -18.43 5.13 -4.66
C PHE A 84 -16.93 5.11 -5.00
N ASP A 85 -16.43 4.09 -5.66
CA ASP A 85 -15.04 4.00 -6.06
C ASP A 85 -14.80 4.72 -7.40
N LYS A 86 -14.14 5.87 -7.34
CA LYS A 86 -13.90 6.69 -8.52
C LYS A 86 -12.62 6.28 -9.24
N PRO A 87 -12.55 6.39 -10.59
CA PRO A 87 -11.43 5.87 -11.38
C PRO A 87 -10.12 6.66 -11.25
N PHE A 88 -10.05 7.68 -10.37
CA PHE A 88 -8.90 8.57 -10.21
C PHE A 88 -8.03 8.27 -8.98
N ASN A 89 -8.28 7.18 -8.28
CA ASN A 89 -7.63 6.78 -7.04
C ASN A 89 -6.55 5.69 -7.27
N GLN A 90 -5.66 5.89 -8.23
CA GLN A 90 -4.74 4.83 -8.68
C GLN A 90 -3.48 4.72 -7.81
N ALA A 91 -2.49 5.58 -7.98
CA ALA A 91 -1.20 5.46 -7.29
C ALA A 91 -0.99 6.53 -6.22
N PRO A 92 -0.58 6.13 -5.01
CA PRO A 92 -0.41 4.75 -4.50
C PRO A 92 -1.77 4.09 -4.22
N SER A 93 -1.90 2.78 -4.49
CA SER A 93 -3.14 2.07 -4.15
C SER A 93 -3.41 2.13 -2.64
N LEU A 94 -4.48 2.83 -2.25
CA LEU A 94 -4.91 2.86 -0.85
C LEU A 94 -5.31 1.47 -0.37
N HIS A 95 -5.94 0.68 -1.22
CA HIS A 95 -6.34 -0.69 -0.95
C HIS A 95 -5.13 -1.55 -0.54
N ILE A 96 -4.04 -1.48 -1.29
CA ILE A 96 -2.80 -2.20 -0.97
C ILE A 96 -2.09 -1.61 0.26
N ALA A 97 -2.11 -0.29 0.46
CA ALA A 97 -1.56 0.31 1.66
C ALA A 97 -2.29 -0.18 2.92
N LEU A 98 -3.62 -0.21 2.88
CA LEU A 98 -4.45 -0.78 3.95
C LEU A 98 -4.17 -2.27 4.11
N LEU A 99 -4.07 -3.05 3.02
CA LEU A 99 -3.76 -4.47 3.06
C LEU A 99 -2.47 -4.75 3.86
N VAL A 100 -1.40 -4.00 3.62
CA VAL A 100 -0.13 -4.14 4.36
C VAL A 100 -0.33 -3.86 5.86
N ILE A 101 -1.00 -2.77 6.20
CA ILE A 101 -1.24 -2.37 7.60
C ILE A 101 -2.08 -3.42 8.32
N LEU A 102 -3.16 -3.89 7.68
CA LEU A 102 -4.03 -4.92 8.22
C LEU A 102 -3.30 -6.27 8.35
N TRP A 103 -2.49 -6.64 7.35
CA TRP A 103 -1.71 -7.88 7.38
C TRP A 103 -0.79 -7.93 8.59
N VAL A 104 -0.07 -6.82 8.87
CA VAL A 104 0.77 -6.69 10.06
C VAL A 104 -0.05 -6.84 11.34
N MET A 105 -1.24 -6.23 11.42
CA MET A 105 -2.12 -6.32 12.58
C MET A 105 -2.64 -7.76 12.78
N TYR A 106 -3.22 -8.36 11.75
CA TYR A 106 -3.78 -9.70 11.84
C TYR A 106 -2.71 -10.76 12.10
N GLN A 107 -1.53 -10.67 11.46
CA GLN A 107 -0.41 -11.57 11.72
C GLN A 107 0.03 -11.55 13.18
N ARG A 108 -0.03 -10.39 13.83
CA ARG A 108 0.33 -10.21 15.24
C ARG A 108 -0.66 -10.92 16.18
N HIS A 109 -1.93 -10.95 15.81
CA HIS A 109 -3.02 -11.46 16.65
C HIS A 109 -3.53 -12.86 16.26
N THR A 110 -2.91 -13.50 15.27
CA THR A 110 -3.27 -14.85 14.84
C THR A 110 -2.11 -15.82 15.02
N GLN A 111 -2.44 -17.10 15.33
CA GLN A 111 -1.46 -18.16 15.54
C GLN A 111 -1.89 -19.46 14.86
N GLY A 112 -0.95 -20.41 14.72
CA GLY A 112 -1.22 -21.73 14.18
C GLY A 112 -1.82 -21.69 12.78
N LEU A 113 -2.80 -22.54 12.53
CA LEU A 113 -3.48 -22.66 11.24
C LEU A 113 -4.17 -21.35 10.81
N TRP A 114 -4.76 -20.61 11.76
CA TRP A 114 -5.43 -19.34 11.48
C TRP A 114 -4.49 -18.31 10.86
N ARG A 115 -3.23 -18.29 11.26
CA ARG A 115 -2.23 -17.40 10.66
C ARG A 115 -2.02 -17.71 9.18
N TRP A 116 -1.96 -18.98 8.80
CA TRP A 116 -1.81 -19.38 7.39
C TRP A 116 -3.05 -19.06 6.56
N LEU A 117 -4.25 -19.26 7.13
CA LEU A 117 -5.49 -18.85 6.46
C LEU A 117 -5.53 -17.33 6.23
N VAL A 118 -5.12 -16.55 7.22
CA VAL A 118 -4.98 -15.10 7.09
C VAL A 118 -3.99 -14.76 5.99
N HIS A 119 -2.79 -15.36 5.95
CA HIS A 119 -1.82 -15.09 4.90
C HIS A 119 -2.37 -15.42 3.50
N GLY A 120 -3.02 -16.56 3.35
CA GLY A 120 -3.65 -16.95 2.08
C GLY A 120 -4.73 -15.99 1.63
N TRP A 121 -5.59 -15.57 2.56
CA TRP A 121 -6.67 -14.63 2.26
C TRP A 121 -6.14 -13.24 1.89
N PHE A 122 -5.16 -12.72 2.62
CA PHE A 122 -4.55 -11.43 2.33
C PHE A 122 -3.77 -11.44 1.00
N ALA A 123 -3.10 -12.54 0.67
CA ALA A 123 -2.50 -12.72 -0.65
C ALA A 123 -3.57 -12.69 -1.77
N LEU A 124 -4.72 -13.34 -1.53
CA LEU A 124 -5.84 -13.33 -2.46
C LEU A 124 -6.45 -11.92 -2.64
N ILE A 125 -6.58 -11.15 -1.56
CA ILE A 125 -6.97 -9.73 -1.62
C ILE A 125 -5.96 -8.95 -2.49
N GLY A 126 -4.66 -9.14 -2.29
CA GLY A 126 -3.64 -8.48 -3.09
C GLY A 126 -3.73 -8.80 -4.59
N ILE A 127 -3.98 -10.07 -4.93
CA ILE A 127 -4.18 -10.51 -6.32
C ILE A 127 -5.49 -9.94 -6.88
N SER A 128 -6.55 -9.87 -6.07
CA SER A 128 -7.86 -9.40 -6.52
C SER A 128 -7.85 -7.97 -7.05
N VAL A 129 -6.97 -7.13 -6.54
CA VAL A 129 -6.80 -5.73 -6.98
C VAL A 129 -6.52 -5.66 -8.49
N LEU A 130 -5.76 -6.61 -9.02
CA LEU A 130 -5.44 -6.70 -10.44
C LEU A 130 -6.54 -7.42 -11.23
N THR A 131 -7.02 -8.55 -10.73
CA THR A 131 -7.98 -9.42 -11.44
C THR A 131 -9.41 -8.86 -11.45
N THR A 132 -9.71 -7.85 -10.66
CA THR A 132 -10.96 -7.06 -10.72
C THR A 132 -10.83 -5.82 -11.61
N TYR A 133 -9.66 -5.59 -12.21
CA TYR A 133 -9.38 -4.40 -13.01
C TYR A 133 -9.66 -3.10 -12.25
N GLN A 134 -9.14 -3.01 -11.01
CA GLN A 134 -9.23 -1.81 -10.17
C GLN A 134 -7.95 -0.97 -10.26
N HIS A 135 -6.78 -1.61 -10.35
CA HIS A 135 -5.48 -0.96 -10.35
C HIS A 135 -4.55 -1.53 -11.40
N HIS A 136 -3.62 -0.73 -11.88
CA HIS A 136 -2.46 -1.17 -12.63
C HIS A 136 -1.40 -1.75 -11.71
N PHE A 137 -0.51 -2.58 -12.26
CA PHE A 137 0.53 -3.24 -11.46
C PHE A 137 1.40 -2.25 -10.66
N ILE A 138 1.71 -1.09 -11.23
CA ILE A 138 2.54 -0.07 -10.55
C ILE A 138 1.91 0.45 -9.26
N ASP A 139 0.59 0.41 -9.15
CA ASP A 139 -0.13 0.90 -7.98
C ASP A 139 0.07 -0.03 -6.77
N LEU A 140 0.36 -1.32 -7.00
CA LEU A 140 0.57 -2.30 -5.93
C LEU A 140 1.86 -1.99 -5.16
N PRO A 141 3.04 -1.95 -5.79
CA PRO A 141 4.26 -1.63 -5.09
C PRO A 141 4.22 -0.23 -4.44
N THR A 142 3.64 0.78 -5.09
CA THR A 142 3.53 2.12 -4.50
C THR A 142 2.59 2.11 -3.29
N GLY A 143 1.48 1.38 -3.35
CA GLY A 143 0.59 1.16 -2.22
C GLY A 143 1.26 0.40 -1.08
N ALA A 144 1.99 -0.69 -1.40
CA ALA A 144 2.73 -1.45 -0.39
C ALA A 144 3.78 -0.59 0.32
N LEU A 145 4.52 0.26 -0.42
CA LEU A 145 5.45 1.21 0.18
C LEU A 145 4.74 2.17 1.12
N ALA A 146 3.64 2.77 0.70
CA ALA A 146 2.86 3.67 1.54
C ALA A 146 2.41 2.98 2.83
N GLY A 147 1.93 1.74 2.74
CA GLY A 147 1.55 0.94 3.92
C GLY A 147 2.74 0.67 4.85
N TRP A 148 3.89 0.27 4.31
CA TRP A 148 5.11 0.06 5.10
C TRP A 148 5.65 1.34 5.74
N ILE A 149 5.59 2.47 5.04
CA ILE A 149 5.93 3.78 5.62
C ILE A 149 5.03 4.05 6.83
N CYS A 150 3.72 3.80 6.74
CA CYS A 150 2.81 4.01 7.86
C CYS A 150 3.12 3.08 9.05
N VAL A 151 3.44 1.81 8.79
CA VAL A 151 3.87 0.87 9.84
C VAL A 151 5.16 1.33 10.52
N TRP A 152 6.11 1.83 9.74
CA TRP A 152 7.39 2.36 10.23
C TRP A 152 7.22 3.67 11.01
N LEU A 153 6.34 4.57 10.58
CA LEU A 153 6.06 5.83 11.27
C LEU A 153 5.43 5.63 12.65
N TRP A 154 4.56 4.61 12.78
CA TRP A 154 3.78 4.36 13.98
C TRP A 154 4.01 2.94 14.52
N PRO A 155 5.23 2.62 14.99
CA PRO A 155 5.54 1.31 15.55
C PRO A 155 4.84 1.13 16.91
N VAL A 156 4.52 -0.14 17.25
CA VAL A 156 3.90 -0.48 18.55
C VAL A 156 4.95 -0.68 19.64
N GLU A 157 6.11 -1.24 19.29
CA GLU A 157 7.13 -1.70 20.26
C GLU A 157 8.21 -0.66 20.53
N HIS A 158 8.32 0.33 19.68
CA HIS A 158 9.38 1.34 19.77
C HIS A 158 8.78 2.75 19.65
N PRO A 159 9.49 3.78 20.13
CA PRO A 159 9.07 5.15 19.88
C PRO A 159 9.05 5.49 18.40
N SER A 160 8.09 6.30 17.98
CA SER A 160 8.00 6.74 16.57
C SER A 160 9.30 7.41 16.12
N PRO A 161 9.83 7.03 14.95
CA PRO A 161 11.04 7.63 14.41
C PRO A 161 10.91 9.14 14.18
N LEU A 162 9.71 9.64 13.85
CA LEU A 162 9.47 11.08 13.69
C LEU A 162 9.51 11.83 15.02
N LEU A 163 8.87 11.29 16.06
CA LEU A 163 8.80 11.94 17.38
C LEU A 163 10.13 11.90 18.13
N ASN A 164 11.02 10.96 17.78
CA ASN A 164 12.31 10.76 18.40
C ASN A 164 13.49 11.02 17.45
N ALA A 165 13.23 11.67 16.32
CA ALA A 165 14.29 12.06 15.40
C ALA A 165 15.25 13.02 16.09
N ARG A 166 16.48 12.58 16.33
CA ARG A 166 17.58 13.41 16.85
C ARG A 166 18.72 13.39 15.85
N LEU A 167 19.22 14.57 15.54
CA LEU A 167 20.44 14.67 14.73
C LEU A 167 21.60 14.03 15.51
N THR A 168 22.17 13.00 14.93
CA THR A 168 23.33 12.34 15.51
C THR A 168 24.58 13.21 15.33
N ARG A 169 25.46 13.25 16.34
CA ARG A 169 26.79 13.84 16.22
C ARG A 169 27.88 12.82 15.86
N ASP A 170 27.48 11.54 15.70
CA ASP A 170 28.42 10.49 15.31
C ASP A 170 28.79 10.61 13.83
N SER A 171 30.09 10.87 13.60
CA SER A 171 30.64 11.06 12.24
C SER A 171 30.52 9.81 11.36
N LYS A 172 30.48 8.60 11.93
CA LYS A 172 30.30 7.36 11.17
C LYS A 172 28.84 7.26 10.63
N ARG A 173 27.87 7.58 11.49
CA ARG A 173 26.44 7.60 11.09
C ARG A 173 26.18 8.72 10.08
N TRP A 174 26.78 9.90 10.24
CA TRP A 174 26.69 10.98 9.26
C TRP A 174 27.23 10.58 7.90
N ARG A 175 28.39 9.94 7.84
CA ARG A 175 28.96 9.44 6.56
C ARG A 175 28.10 8.36 5.93
N LEU A 176 27.50 7.47 6.72
CA LEU A 176 26.58 6.45 6.23
C LEU A 176 25.29 7.08 5.67
N GLY A 177 24.66 7.98 6.43
CA GLY A 177 23.49 8.73 6.01
C GLY A 177 23.73 9.53 4.73
N LEU A 178 24.91 10.18 4.62
CA LEU A 178 25.29 10.91 3.41
C LEU A 178 25.42 9.97 2.20
N ARG A 179 26.02 8.78 2.36
CA ARG A 179 26.13 7.78 1.28
C ARG A 179 24.77 7.31 0.78
N TYR A 180 23.84 7.00 1.70
CA TYR A 180 22.47 6.62 1.33
C TYR A 180 21.70 7.79 0.70
N GLY A 181 21.85 9.00 1.26
CA GLY A 181 21.24 10.20 0.69
C GLY A 181 21.74 10.53 -0.72
N LEU A 182 23.05 10.42 -0.95
CA LEU A 182 23.63 10.61 -2.30
C LEU A 182 23.18 9.50 -3.26
N GLY A 183 23.11 8.25 -2.79
CA GLY A 183 22.58 7.14 -3.58
C GLY A 183 21.10 7.35 -3.96
N ALA A 184 20.28 7.77 -3.00
CA ALA A 184 18.88 8.11 -3.25
C ALA A 184 18.74 9.24 -4.28
N LEU A 185 19.52 10.32 -4.11
CA LEU A 185 19.54 11.46 -5.04
C LEU A 185 19.97 11.03 -6.45
N ALA A 186 21.01 10.21 -6.57
CA ALA A 186 21.47 9.68 -7.86
C ALA A 186 20.38 8.87 -8.56
N LEU A 187 19.65 8.03 -7.84
CA LEU A 187 18.53 7.25 -8.37
C LEU A 187 17.35 8.14 -8.80
N VAL A 188 17.03 9.19 -8.04
CA VAL A 188 16.02 10.18 -8.43
C VAL A 188 16.43 10.90 -9.70
N MET A 189 17.67 11.40 -9.76
CA MET A 189 18.18 12.09 -10.95
C MET A 189 18.16 11.19 -12.19
N LEU A 190 18.55 9.93 -12.04
CA LEU A 190 18.53 8.95 -13.11
C LEU A 190 17.09 8.64 -13.56
N ALA A 191 16.16 8.43 -12.61
CA ALA A 191 14.75 8.21 -12.90
C ALA A 191 14.14 9.37 -13.70
N VAL A 192 14.40 10.60 -13.27
CA VAL A 192 13.87 11.81 -13.93
C VAL A 192 14.51 12.03 -15.29
N SER A 193 15.82 11.83 -15.43
CA SER A 193 16.53 12.06 -16.70
C SER A 193 16.18 11.04 -17.78
N LEU A 194 15.92 9.78 -17.40
CA LEU A 194 15.57 8.73 -18.36
C LEU A 194 14.06 8.65 -18.62
N GLY A 195 13.23 9.08 -17.67
CA GLY A 195 11.77 9.07 -17.79
C GLY A 195 11.16 7.69 -18.02
N GLY A 196 9.88 7.64 -18.39
CA GLY A 196 9.18 6.41 -18.75
C GLY A 196 9.31 5.30 -17.70
N ALA A 197 9.71 4.09 -18.13
CA ALA A 197 9.87 2.93 -17.25
C ALA A 197 10.94 3.12 -16.16
N TRP A 198 11.90 4.04 -16.33
CA TRP A 198 12.96 4.30 -15.36
C TRP A 198 12.48 5.04 -14.10
N LEU A 199 11.28 5.59 -14.11
CA LEU A 199 10.65 6.14 -12.90
C LEU A 199 10.53 5.11 -11.77
N TRP A 200 10.65 3.84 -12.07
CA TRP A 200 10.80 2.76 -11.08
C TRP A 200 11.94 2.98 -10.07
N LEU A 201 13.01 3.66 -10.49
CA LEU A 201 14.15 3.94 -9.60
C LEU A 201 13.79 4.88 -8.44
N LEU A 202 12.64 5.55 -8.50
CA LEU A 202 12.14 6.32 -7.36
C LEU A 202 11.84 5.43 -6.15
N TRP A 203 11.50 4.16 -6.36
CA TRP A 203 11.26 3.17 -5.33
C TRP A 203 12.50 2.90 -4.46
N PRO A 204 13.60 2.36 -5.02
CA PRO A 204 14.82 2.18 -4.25
C PRO A 204 15.38 3.51 -3.74
N ALA A 205 15.16 4.64 -4.43
CA ALA A 205 15.56 5.96 -3.94
C ALA A 205 14.89 6.30 -2.62
N VAL A 206 13.56 6.13 -2.52
CA VAL A 206 12.80 6.34 -1.27
C VAL A 206 13.26 5.36 -0.19
N SER A 207 13.45 4.09 -0.53
CA SER A 207 13.91 3.07 0.42
C SER A 207 15.27 3.43 1.01
N LEU A 208 16.24 3.88 0.19
CA LEU A 208 17.55 4.32 0.67
C LEU A 208 17.47 5.57 1.56
N GLY A 209 16.58 6.49 1.23
CA GLY A 209 16.36 7.69 2.05
C GLY A 209 15.75 7.42 3.43
N LEU A 210 15.09 6.27 3.61
CA LEU A 210 14.46 5.86 4.87
C LEU A 210 15.35 4.98 5.76
N ILE A 211 16.54 4.56 5.30
CA ILE A 211 17.47 3.77 6.09
C ILE A 211 18.04 4.64 7.23
N LYS A 212 17.92 4.14 8.45
CA LYS A 212 18.39 4.77 9.68
C LYS A 212 19.85 4.45 10.00
#